data_16c91da890b9c37f3f21fd2fa6fc08ae
#
_entry.id   16c91da890b9c37f3f21fd2fa6fc08ae
#
_cell.length_a   1.000
_cell.length_b   1.000
_cell.length_c   1.000
_cell.angle_alpha   90.00
_cell.angle_beta   90.00
_cell.angle_gamma   90.00
#
_symmetry.space_group_name_H-M   'P 1'
#
loop_
_entity.id
_entity.type
_entity.pdbx_description
1 polymer ?
#
loop_
_entity_poly.entity_id
_entity_poly.type
_entity_poly.pdbx_seq_one_letter_code
_entity_poly.pdbx_strand_id
1 'polypeptide(L)'
;MRYTREQACLAWLAQGMLGSRRLKKLLDEYGSAEAAYDAFQRDHGASLQNRISDYSLSLLRASASREKLHDMLVTMRKWNMGLVSMADDMYPESLRNIPEPPYMLFYQGDLRAAEGRCITVIGSRSATVAGIAATKSLCRDLSKQGVCIVSGLAVGIDAAAHDGCLDGGSPTIGVAASGLNVPYPSENVALKARILSQGGLLLSEYPPD
;
A
#
# COMPACT_ATOMS: atom_id res chain seq x y z
N MET A 1 0.08 7.85 -15.50
CA MET A 1 1.35 7.39 -14.88
C MET A 1 2.02 6.39 -15.82
N ARG A 2 3.34 6.51 -16.05
CA ARG A 2 4.13 5.50 -16.79
C ARG A 2 4.90 4.67 -15.76
N TYR A 3 4.84 3.36 -15.87
CA TYR A 3 5.64 2.46 -15.03
C TYR A 3 6.90 2.06 -15.80
N THR A 4 8.01 1.95 -15.08
CA THR A 4 9.24 1.34 -15.61
C THR A 4 9.04 -0.17 -15.68
N ARG A 5 9.91 -0.87 -16.42
CA ARG A 5 9.88 -2.34 -16.46
C ARG A 5 10.18 -2.93 -15.07
N GLU A 6 11.10 -2.33 -14.33
CA GLU A 6 11.40 -2.72 -12.95
C GLU A 6 10.14 -2.64 -12.05
N GLN A 7 9.38 -1.52 -12.10
CA GLN A 7 8.13 -1.39 -11.35
C GLN A 7 7.08 -2.42 -11.76
N ALA A 8 7.00 -2.75 -13.06
CA ALA A 8 6.10 -3.79 -13.53
C ALA A 8 6.48 -5.17 -12.98
N CYS A 9 7.78 -5.49 -12.96
CA CYS A 9 8.28 -6.74 -12.41
C CYS A 9 8.15 -6.82 -10.88
N LEU A 10 8.35 -5.70 -10.16
CA LEU A 10 8.06 -5.59 -8.74
C LEU A 10 6.58 -5.85 -8.44
N ALA A 11 5.68 -5.22 -9.20
CA ALA A 11 4.25 -5.44 -9.04
C ALA A 11 3.85 -6.89 -9.33
N TRP A 12 4.51 -7.56 -10.30
CA TRP A 12 4.33 -9.00 -10.51
C TRP A 12 4.82 -9.82 -9.31
N LEU A 13 5.99 -9.52 -8.74
CA LEU A 13 6.50 -10.21 -7.55
C LEU A 13 5.55 -10.06 -6.35
N ALA A 14 4.84 -8.93 -6.23
CA ALA A 14 3.81 -8.75 -5.21
C ALA A 14 2.67 -9.78 -5.30
N GLN A 15 2.33 -10.23 -6.51
CA GLN A 15 1.31 -11.28 -6.71
C GLN A 15 1.67 -12.58 -5.99
N GLY A 16 2.97 -12.85 -5.81
CA GLY A 16 3.44 -14.01 -5.07
C GLY A 16 3.20 -13.95 -3.56
N MET A 17 2.67 -12.84 -3.02
CA MET A 17 2.44 -12.66 -1.59
C MET A 17 3.70 -12.94 -0.75
N LEU A 18 4.84 -12.53 -1.27
CA LEU A 18 6.13 -12.70 -0.60
C LEU A 18 6.25 -11.66 0.52
N GLY A 19 6.52 -12.08 1.74
CA GLY A 19 6.84 -11.15 2.82
C GLY A 19 8.13 -10.37 2.51
N SER A 20 8.24 -9.12 3.02
CA SER A 20 9.30 -8.17 2.69
C SER A 20 10.71 -8.73 2.82
N ARG A 21 11.00 -9.51 3.89
CA ARG A 21 12.30 -10.15 4.09
C ARG A 21 12.66 -11.13 2.96
N ARG A 22 11.68 -11.91 2.50
CA ARG A 22 11.89 -12.91 1.44
C ARG A 22 12.03 -12.24 0.08
N LEU A 23 11.20 -11.23 -0.18
CA LEU A 23 11.28 -10.41 -1.38
C LEU A 23 12.63 -9.72 -1.48
N LYS A 24 13.09 -9.08 -0.40
CA LYS A 24 14.42 -8.44 -0.34
C LYS A 24 15.53 -9.44 -0.66
N LYS A 25 15.54 -10.61 0.00
CA LYS A 25 16.56 -11.64 -0.25
C LYS A 25 16.58 -12.09 -1.71
N LEU A 26 15.40 -12.23 -2.33
CA LEU A 26 15.29 -12.60 -3.74
C LEU A 26 15.87 -11.51 -4.64
N LEU A 27 15.55 -10.25 -4.37
CA LEU A 27 16.06 -9.13 -5.16
C LEU A 27 17.57 -8.91 -4.96
N ASP A 28 18.09 -9.10 -3.76
CA ASP A 28 19.53 -9.06 -3.49
C ASP A 28 20.28 -10.15 -4.31
N GLU A 29 19.67 -11.31 -4.51
CA GLU A 29 20.25 -12.42 -5.26
C GLU A 29 20.20 -12.22 -6.79
N TYR A 30 19.07 -11.75 -7.31
CA TYR A 30 18.90 -11.50 -8.76
C TYR A 30 19.40 -10.13 -9.20
N GLY A 31 19.64 -9.21 -8.29
CA GLY A 31 20.08 -7.84 -8.53
C GLY A 31 18.96 -6.86 -8.89
N SER A 32 17.83 -7.33 -9.44
CA SER A 32 16.65 -6.52 -9.77
C SER A 32 15.38 -7.37 -9.94
N ALA A 33 14.22 -6.74 -9.93
CA ALA A 33 12.96 -7.42 -10.21
C ALA A 33 12.86 -7.83 -11.69
N GLU A 34 13.44 -7.05 -12.61
CA GLU A 34 13.53 -7.41 -14.01
C GLU A 34 14.33 -8.70 -14.19
N ALA A 35 15.51 -8.80 -13.56
CA ALA A 35 16.35 -9.99 -13.66
C ALA A 35 15.67 -11.22 -13.06
N ALA A 36 14.95 -11.07 -11.93
CA ALA A 36 14.16 -12.12 -11.33
C ALA A 36 13.01 -12.59 -12.24
N TYR A 37 12.30 -11.65 -12.88
CA TYR A 37 11.26 -11.96 -13.84
C TYR A 37 11.81 -12.67 -15.08
N ASP A 38 12.92 -12.20 -15.64
CA ASP A 38 13.56 -12.80 -16.83
C ASP A 38 14.10 -14.22 -16.53
N ALA A 39 14.63 -14.45 -15.33
CA ALA A 39 15.02 -15.79 -14.88
C ALA A 39 13.78 -16.70 -14.78
N PHE A 40 12.72 -16.20 -14.14
CA PHE A 40 11.45 -16.94 -14.02
C PHE A 40 10.86 -17.31 -15.39
N GLN A 41 10.92 -16.42 -16.38
CA GLN A 41 10.42 -16.69 -17.73
C GLN A 41 11.23 -17.77 -18.44
N ARG A 42 12.56 -17.85 -18.20
CA ARG A 42 13.44 -18.85 -18.83
C ARG A 42 13.20 -20.27 -18.30
N ASP A 43 12.94 -20.41 -17.01
CA ASP A 43 12.88 -21.72 -16.34
C ASP A 43 11.51 -22.06 -15.74
N HIS A 44 10.48 -21.22 -16.03
CA HIS A 44 9.12 -21.36 -15.49
C HIS A 44 9.08 -21.43 -13.96
N GLY A 45 10.02 -20.72 -13.30
CA GLY A 45 10.12 -20.64 -11.86
C GLY A 45 10.80 -21.83 -11.19
N ALA A 46 11.52 -22.67 -11.94
CA ALA A 46 12.28 -23.80 -11.36
C ALA A 46 13.36 -23.29 -10.38
N SER A 47 14.02 -22.16 -10.69
CA SER A 47 15.00 -21.51 -9.82
C SER A 47 14.43 -21.00 -8.50
N LEU A 48 13.12 -20.76 -8.40
CA LEU A 48 12.44 -20.35 -7.18
C LEU A 48 11.90 -21.52 -6.36
N GLN A 49 11.88 -22.74 -6.91
CA GLN A 49 11.47 -23.93 -6.20
C GLN A 49 12.35 -24.15 -4.96
N ASN A 50 11.74 -24.45 -3.81
CA ASN A 50 12.39 -24.54 -2.49
C ASN A 50 12.89 -23.22 -1.88
N ARG A 51 12.72 -22.07 -2.55
CA ARG A 51 13.07 -20.74 -2.03
C ARG A 51 11.86 -19.95 -1.54
N ILE A 52 10.72 -20.20 -2.17
CA ILE A 52 9.42 -19.65 -1.77
C ILE A 52 8.43 -20.79 -1.57
N SER A 53 7.28 -20.52 -0.95
CA SER A 53 6.24 -21.54 -0.78
C SER A 53 5.66 -21.97 -2.13
N ASP A 54 5.18 -23.23 -2.20
CA ASP A 54 4.49 -23.72 -3.41
C ASP A 54 3.27 -22.85 -3.76
N TYR A 55 2.59 -22.31 -2.74
CA TYR A 55 1.49 -21.36 -2.91
C TYR A 55 1.97 -20.08 -3.59
N SER A 56 3.03 -19.44 -3.09
CA SER A 56 3.61 -18.25 -3.72
C SER A 56 4.07 -18.51 -5.16
N LEU A 57 4.73 -19.67 -5.38
CA LEU A 57 5.17 -20.06 -6.70
C LEU A 57 4.00 -20.25 -7.68
N SER A 58 2.89 -20.84 -7.20
CA SER A 58 1.68 -21.01 -8.01
C SER A 58 1.06 -19.68 -8.42
N LEU A 59 1.01 -18.71 -7.51
CA LEU A 59 0.52 -17.35 -7.80
C LEU A 59 1.40 -16.63 -8.84
N LEU A 60 2.73 -16.71 -8.69
CA LEU A 60 3.65 -16.13 -9.65
C LEU A 60 3.51 -16.78 -11.04
N ARG A 61 3.35 -18.11 -11.10
CA ARG A 61 3.09 -18.81 -12.38
C ARG A 61 1.78 -18.37 -13.02
N ALA A 62 0.72 -18.23 -12.24
CA ALA A 62 -0.58 -17.78 -12.72
C ALA A 62 -0.58 -16.35 -13.28
N SER A 63 0.32 -15.49 -12.79
CA SER A 63 0.42 -14.07 -13.17
C SER A 63 1.60 -13.72 -14.10
N ALA A 64 2.44 -14.69 -14.49
CA ALA A 64 3.68 -14.45 -15.22
C ALA A 64 3.51 -14.14 -16.70
N SER A 65 2.33 -14.30 -17.30
CA SER A 65 2.14 -14.00 -18.72
C SER A 65 2.23 -12.49 -18.98
N ARG A 66 2.70 -12.12 -20.18
CA ARG A 66 2.74 -10.70 -20.59
C ARG A 66 1.37 -10.05 -20.58
N GLU A 67 0.32 -10.79 -20.90
CA GLU A 67 -1.07 -10.34 -20.86
C GLU A 67 -1.49 -9.98 -19.43
N LYS A 68 -1.27 -10.89 -18.48
CA LYS A 68 -1.59 -10.66 -17.05
C LYS A 68 -0.84 -9.47 -16.47
N LEU A 69 0.45 -9.34 -16.80
CA LEU A 69 1.25 -8.20 -16.40
C LEU A 69 0.69 -6.90 -17.00
N HIS A 70 0.29 -6.93 -18.26
CA HIS A 70 -0.34 -5.78 -18.93
C HIS A 70 -1.67 -5.40 -18.24
N ASP A 71 -2.55 -6.36 -17.98
CA ASP A 71 -3.85 -6.14 -17.33
C ASP A 71 -3.69 -5.52 -15.94
N MET A 72 -2.71 -6.01 -15.17
CA MET A 72 -2.37 -5.43 -13.87
C MET A 72 -1.94 -3.95 -14.00
N LEU A 73 -1.07 -3.64 -14.96
CA LEU A 73 -0.64 -2.26 -15.20
C LEU A 73 -1.78 -1.37 -15.73
N VAL A 74 -2.71 -1.92 -16.51
CA VAL A 74 -3.94 -1.22 -16.92
C VAL A 74 -4.80 -0.91 -15.69
N THR A 75 -4.99 -1.87 -14.80
CA THR A 75 -5.70 -1.67 -13.53
C THR A 75 -5.03 -0.59 -12.68
N MET A 76 -3.72 -0.66 -12.50
CA MET A 76 -2.97 0.36 -11.76
C MET A 76 -3.15 1.77 -12.36
N ARG A 77 -3.11 1.90 -13.70
CA ARG A 77 -3.35 3.19 -14.38
C ARG A 77 -4.77 3.68 -14.17
N LYS A 78 -5.77 2.80 -14.35
CA LYS A 78 -7.19 3.12 -14.17
C LYS A 78 -7.46 3.71 -12.78
N TRP A 79 -6.80 3.17 -11.77
CA TRP A 79 -6.96 3.58 -10.38
C TRP A 79 -5.92 4.61 -9.92
N ASN A 80 -5.10 5.14 -10.83
CA ASN A 80 -4.01 6.07 -10.53
C ASN A 80 -3.11 5.60 -9.36
N MET A 81 -2.79 4.32 -9.35
CA MET A 81 -1.91 3.72 -8.34
C MET A 81 -0.45 3.91 -8.75
N GLY A 82 0.39 4.27 -7.80
CA GLY A 82 1.84 4.16 -7.92
C GLY A 82 2.37 2.94 -7.18
N LEU A 83 3.64 2.67 -7.38
CA LEU A 83 4.43 1.71 -6.62
C LEU A 83 5.71 2.41 -6.20
N VAL A 84 6.05 2.29 -4.92
CA VAL A 84 7.29 2.80 -4.33
C VAL A 84 7.98 1.67 -3.58
N SER A 85 9.29 1.57 -3.71
CA SER A 85 10.12 0.58 -3.04
C SER A 85 11.14 1.24 -2.09
N MET A 86 11.75 0.45 -1.24
CA MET A 86 12.83 0.93 -0.37
C MET A 86 14.03 1.53 -1.12
N ALA A 87 14.16 1.28 -2.42
CA ALA A 87 15.20 1.87 -3.26
C ALA A 87 14.86 3.29 -3.74
N ASP A 88 13.59 3.70 -3.63
CA ASP A 88 13.14 5.01 -4.10
C ASP A 88 13.29 6.09 -3.02
N ASP A 89 13.72 7.29 -3.39
CA ASP A 89 13.86 8.43 -2.48
C ASP A 89 12.54 8.84 -1.83
N MET A 90 11.42 8.62 -2.54
CA MET A 90 10.07 8.94 -2.06
C MET A 90 9.49 7.89 -1.08
N TYR A 91 10.23 6.81 -0.79
CA TYR A 91 9.77 5.83 0.20
C TYR A 91 9.72 6.47 1.59
N PRO A 92 8.61 6.32 2.36
CA PRO A 92 8.44 6.98 3.65
C PRO A 92 9.57 6.63 4.63
N GLU A 93 10.34 7.65 5.05
CA GLU A 93 11.51 7.47 5.93
C GLU A 93 11.13 6.83 7.28
N SER A 94 9.94 7.16 7.81
CA SER A 94 9.43 6.55 9.04
C SER A 94 9.29 5.03 8.96
N LEU A 95 9.05 4.49 7.76
CA LEU A 95 8.96 3.04 7.54
C LEU A 95 10.31 2.38 7.34
N ARG A 96 11.35 3.11 6.84
CA ARG A 96 12.70 2.54 6.68
C ARG A 96 13.29 2.09 8.00
N ASN A 97 12.92 2.75 9.09
CA ASN A 97 13.52 2.59 10.41
C ASN A 97 12.81 1.55 11.30
N ILE A 98 11.73 0.91 10.83
CA ILE A 98 11.09 -0.18 11.57
C ILE A 98 11.85 -1.51 11.39
N PRO A 99 11.73 -2.47 12.32
CA PRO A 99 12.50 -3.73 12.26
C PRO A 99 12.27 -4.56 11.00
N GLU A 100 11.07 -4.52 10.41
CA GLU A 100 10.70 -5.24 9.20
C GLU A 100 9.94 -4.30 8.24
N PRO A 101 10.66 -3.39 7.56
CA PRO A 101 10.01 -2.43 6.66
C PRO A 101 9.39 -3.16 5.45
N PRO A 102 8.19 -2.76 5.01
CA PRO A 102 7.65 -3.20 3.74
C PRO A 102 8.63 -2.89 2.61
N TYR A 103 9.06 -3.90 1.84
CA TYR A 103 10.03 -3.64 0.76
C TYR A 103 9.47 -2.73 -0.32
N MET A 104 8.17 -2.84 -0.59
CA MET A 104 7.45 -2.00 -1.53
C MET A 104 6.03 -1.74 -1.05
N LEU A 105 5.45 -0.64 -1.54
CA LEU A 105 4.09 -0.22 -1.24
C LEU A 105 3.41 0.24 -2.53
N PHE A 106 2.18 -0.22 -2.72
CA PHE A 106 1.24 0.42 -3.66
C PHE A 106 0.66 1.65 -2.99
N TYR A 107 0.48 2.71 -3.75
CA TYR A 107 -0.06 3.95 -3.21
C TYR A 107 -1.02 4.66 -4.18
N GLN A 108 -1.91 5.46 -3.62
CA GLN A 108 -2.71 6.47 -4.32
C GLN A 108 -2.62 7.78 -3.53
N GLY A 109 -2.55 8.91 -4.24
CA GLY A 109 -2.41 10.22 -3.61
C GLY A 109 -0.96 10.70 -3.54
N ASP A 110 -0.64 11.49 -2.52
CA ASP A 110 0.64 12.19 -2.40
C ASP A 110 1.51 11.56 -1.31
N LEU A 111 2.63 10.93 -1.69
CA LEU A 111 3.60 10.34 -0.75
C LEU A 111 4.17 11.36 0.24
N ARG A 112 4.22 12.65 -0.12
CA ARG A 112 4.69 13.72 0.77
C ARG A 112 3.81 13.88 2.02
N ALA A 113 2.59 13.38 2.04
CA ALA A 113 1.76 13.33 3.25
C ALA A 113 2.44 12.55 4.40
N ALA A 114 3.39 11.65 4.09
CA ALA A 114 4.13 10.86 5.05
C ALA A 114 5.43 11.53 5.56
N GLU A 115 5.82 12.68 5.03
CA GLU A 115 7.05 13.39 5.43
C GLU A 115 6.88 14.20 6.72
N GLY A 116 5.63 14.53 7.08
CA GLY A 116 5.29 15.36 8.24
C GLY A 116 5.20 14.58 9.55
N ARG A 117 4.73 15.27 10.59
CA ARG A 117 4.41 14.62 11.88
C ARG A 117 3.17 13.76 11.71
N CYS A 118 3.31 12.46 11.89
CA CYS A 118 2.24 11.50 11.80
C CYS A 118 1.92 10.89 13.16
N ILE A 119 0.63 10.70 13.45
CA ILE A 119 0.14 9.96 14.64
C ILE A 119 -0.82 8.88 14.15
N THR A 120 -0.59 7.64 14.60
CA THR A 120 -1.51 6.54 14.32
C THR A 120 -2.66 6.53 15.32
N VAL A 121 -3.89 6.48 14.81
CA VAL A 121 -5.11 6.37 15.60
C VAL A 121 -5.88 5.16 15.10
N ILE A 122 -6.07 4.16 15.97
CA ILE A 122 -6.78 2.91 15.67
C ILE A 122 -7.76 2.59 16.79
N GLY A 123 -8.78 1.80 16.49
CA GLY A 123 -9.70 1.37 17.54
C GLY A 123 -10.80 0.44 17.05
N SER A 124 -11.86 0.34 17.85
CA SER A 124 -12.96 -0.58 17.63
C SER A 124 -13.72 -0.27 16.34
N ARG A 125 -14.07 -1.33 15.60
CA ARG A 125 -15.02 -1.27 14.47
C ARG A 125 -16.46 -1.04 14.96
N SER A 126 -16.78 -1.49 16.17
CA SER A 126 -18.09 -1.30 16.85
C SER A 126 -17.96 -0.25 17.95
N ALA A 127 -17.51 0.95 17.58
CA ALA A 127 -17.28 2.03 18.53
C ALA A 127 -18.61 2.67 19.00
N THR A 128 -18.63 3.16 20.26
CA THR A 128 -19.75 3.91 20.78
C THR A 128 -19.84 5.29 20.10
N VAL A 129 -21.03 5.89 20.12
CA VAL A 129 -21.25 7.26 19.61
C VAL A 129 -20.30 8.25 20.30
N ALA A 130 -20.11 8.12 21.61
CA ALA A 130 -19.19 8.97 22.36
C ALA A 130 -17.72 8.76 21.93
N GLY A 131 -17.30 7.50 21.69
CA GLY A 131 -15.97 7.19 21.19
C GLY A 131 -15.70 7.78 19.81
N ILE A 132 -16.66 7.66 18.89
CA ILE A 132 -16.58 8.26 17.55
C ILE A 132 -16.44 9.79 17.64
N ALA A 133 -17.29 10.45 18.45
CA ALA A 133 -17.28 11.90 18.61
C ALA A 133 -15.96 12.40 19.23
N ALA A 134 -15.46 11.71 20.26
CA ALA A 134 -14.20 12.03 20.92
C ALA A 134 -13.01 11.88 19.96
N THR A 135 -12.95 10.77 19.22
CA THR A 135 -11.91 10.52 18.20
C THR A 135 -11.91 11.59 17.12
N LYS A 136 -13.09 11.89 16.57
CA LYS A 136 -13.22 12.92 15.52
C LYS A 136 -12.77 14.29 16.01
N SER A 137 -13.15 14.68 17.25
CA SER A 137 -12.72 15.96 17.83
C SER A 137 -11.21 16.00 18.05
N LEU A 138 -10.62 14.96 18.67
CA LEU A 138 -9.20 14.87 18.91
C LEU A 138 -8.38 14.95 17.61
N CYS A 139 -8.75 14.14 16.60
CA CYS A 139 -8.04 14.11 15.32
C CYS A 139 -8.16 15.44 14.56
N ARG A 140 -9.30 16.12 14.66
CA ARG A 140 -9.47 17.47 14.10
C ARG A 140 -8.54 18.49 14.77
N ASP A 141 -8.44 18.43 16.10
CA ASP A 141 -7.61 19.40 16.83
C ASP A 141 -6.12 19.15 16.63
N LEU A 142 -5.70 17.87 16.51
CA LEU A 142 -4.34 17.51 16.08
C LEU A 142 -4.05 17.99 14.65
N SER A 143 -4.99 17.77 13.74
CA SER A 143 -4.88 18.19 12.34
C SER A 143 -4.69 19.70 12.19
N LYS A 144 -5.41 20.51 12.96
CA LYS A 144 -5.22 21.97 13.01
C LYS A 144 -3.81 22.39 13.43
N GLN A 145 -3.06 21.50 14.11
CA GLN A 145 -1.66 21.70 14.46
C GLN A 145 -0.68 21.14 13.41
N GLY A 146 -1.18 20.78 12.23
CA GLY A 146 -0.39 20.21 11.14
C GLY A 146 0.05 18.76 11.36
N VAL A 147 -0.68 18.01 12.20
CA VAL A 147 -0.42 16.58 12.41
C VAL A 147 -1.24 15.77 11.41
N CYS A 148 -0.58 14.89 10.68
CA CYS A 148 -1.20 13.91 9.80
C CYS A 148 -1.68 12.71 10.63
N ILE A 149 -2.91 12.26 10.43
CA ILE A 149 -3.44 11.05 11.06
C ILE A 149 -3.24 9.87 10.14
N VAL A 150 -2.71 8.77 10.68
CA VAL A 150 -2.58 7.47 10.01
C VAL A 150 -3.59 6.51 10.61
N SER A 151 -4.36 5.80 9.77
CA SER A 151 -5.31 4.80 10.26
C SER A 151 -5.60 3.70 9.23
N GLY A 152 -6.30 2.64 9.64
CA GLY A 152 -6.49 1.40 8.88
C GLY A 152 -7.69 1.37 7.93
N LEU A 153 -8.38 2.50 7.72
CA LEU A 153 -9.56 2.59 6.84
C LEU A 153 -10.76 1.71 7.27
N ALA A 154 -10.75 1.13 8.45
CA ALA A 154 -11.88 0.32 8.94
C ALA A 154 -13.07 1.21 9.33
N VAL A 155 -14.26 0.61 9.46
CA VAL A 155 -15.41 1.31 10.06
C VAL A 155 -15.12 1.65 11.53
N GLY A 156 -15.86 2.60 12.11
CA GLY A 156 -15.74 2.97 13.52
C GLY A 156 -14.64 3.99 13.79
N ILE A 157 -13.71 3.69 14.69
CA ILE A 157 -12.66 4.65 15.13
C ILE A 157 -11.78 5.09 13.99
N ASP A 158 -11.37 4.18 13.10
CA ASP A 158 -10.49 4.52 11.98
C ASP A 158 -11.16 5.56 11.05
N ALA A 159 -12.40 5.32 10.67
CA ALA A 159 -13.16 6.27 9.85
C ALA A 159 -13.33 7.63 10.54
N ALA A 160 -13.66 7.63 11.85
CA ALA A 160 -13.79 8.86 12.63
C ALA A 160 -12.47 9.63 12.73
N ALA A 161 -11.34 8.92 12.82
CA ALA A 161 -10.00 9.51 12.85
C ALA A 161 -9.68 10.23 11.53
N HIS A 162 -9.93 9.56 10.40
CA HIS A 162 -9.75 10.18 9.07
C HIS A 162 -10.67 11.39 8.88
N ASP A 163 -11.96 11.25 9.20
CA ASP A 163 -12.91 12.35 9.09
C ASP A 163 -12.51 13.55 9.93
N GLY A 164 -12.09 13.32 11.18
CA GLY A 164 -11.60 14.38 12.07
C GLY A 164 -10.37 15.07 11.49
N CYS A 165 -9.41 14.32 10.96
CA CYS A 165 -8.21 14.87 10.34
C CYS A 165 -8.56 15.76 9.15
N LEU A 166 -9.39 15.28 8.24
CA LEU A 166 -9.82 16.03 7.06
C LEU A 166 -10.61 17.30 7.43
N ASP A 167 -11.45 17.22 8.48
CA ASP A 167 -12.18 18.39 9.01
C ASP A 167 -11.24 19.43 9.65
N GLY A 168 -10.04 19.04 10.06
CA GLY A 168 -9.00 19.92 10.59
C GLY A 168 -8.12 20.59 9.53
N GLY A 169 -8.13 20.06 8.29
CA GLY A 169 -7.43 20.62 7.14
C GLY A 169 -6.08 19.99 6.80
N SER A 170 -5.55 19.07 7.61
CA SER A 170 -4.35 18.30 7.26
C SER A 170 -4.70 17.08 6.39
N PRO A 171 -3.76 16.61 5.55
CA PRO A 171 -3.90 15.32 4.88
C PRO A 171 -3.93 14.17 5.90
N THR A 172 -4.49 13.04 5.52
CA THR A 172 -4.49 11.82 6.32
C THR A 172 -4.03 10.62 5.48
N ILE A 173 -3.47 9.59 6.14
CA ILE A 173 -2.92 8.41 5.48
C ILE A 173 -3.76 7.19 5.84
N GLY A 174 -4.36 6.57 4.84
CA GLY A 174 -5.09 5.33 4.99
C GLY A 174 -4.23 4.12 4.62
N VAL A 175 -4.10 3.13 5.52
CA VAL A 175 -3.38 1.89 5.26
C VAL A 175 -4.38 0.77 5.04
N ALA A 176 -4.45 0.25 3.82
CA ALA A 176 -5.38 -0.80 3.44
C ALA A 176 -4.77 -2.20 3.60
N ALA A 177 -5.57 -3.16 4.05
CA ALA A 177 -5.23 -4.59 4.11
C ALA A 177 -5.73 -5.36 2.87
N SER A 178 -5.87 -4.69 1.73
CA SER A 178 -6.31 -5.23 0.44
C SER A 178 -5.74 -4.38 -0.68
N GLY A 179 -5.84 -4.82 -1.93
CA GLY A 179 -5.54 -3.96 -3.08
C GLY A 179 -6.33 -2.65 -3.02
N LEU A 180 -5.71 -1.54 -3.43
CA LEU A 180 -6.32 -0.21 -3.29
C LEU A 180 -7.55 -0.02 -4.18
N ASN A 181 -7.72 -0.84 -5.23
CA ASN A 181 -8.91 -0.88 -6.09
C ASN A 181 -10.09 -1.63 -5.47
N VAL A 182 -9.87 -2.37 -4.37
CA VAL A 182 -10.94 -3.11 -3.69
C VAL A 182 -11.79 -2.14 -2.88
N PRO A 183 -13.14 -2.11 -3.09
CA PRO A 183 -14.04 -1.22 -2.36
C PRO A 183 -14.35 -1.77 -0.96
N TYR A 184 -13.32 -1.97 -0.15
CA TYR A 184 -13.45 -2.51 1.20
C TYR A 184 -12.86 -1.57 2.26
N PRO A 185 -13.56 -1.35 3.40
CA PRO A 185 -14.99 -1.65 3.55
C PRO A 185 -15.84 -0.75 2.65
N SER A 186 -16.99 -1.26 2.19
CA SER A 186 -17.89 -0.54 1.27
C SER A 186 -18.38 0.80 1.81
N GLU A 187 -18.57 0.87 3.13
CA GLU A 187 -19.00 2.07 3.86
C GLU A 187 -18.01 3.21 3.74
N ASN A 188 -16.72 2.91 3.58
CA ASN A 188 -15.64 3.89 3.56
C ASN A 188 -15.15 4.25 2.14
N VAL A 189 -15.83 3.81 1.08
CA VAL A 189 -15.48 4.17 -0.31
C VAL A 189 -15.50 5.70 -0.52
N ALA A 190 -16.54 6.37 -0.02
CA ALA A 190 -16.63 7.83 -0.09
C ALA A 190 -15.51 8.52 0.74
N LEU A 191 -15.16 7.95 1.88
CA LEU A 191 -14.06 8.44 2.72
C LEU A 191 -12.71 8.32 2.00
N LYS A 192 -12.41 7.18 1.34
CA LYS A 192 -11.21 7.02 0.53
C LYS A 192 -11.11 8.09 -0.57
N ALA A 193 -12.21 8.35 -1.27
CA ALA A 193 -12.25 9.39 -2.30
C ALA A 193 -12.01 10.79 -1.70
N ARG A 194 -12.57 11.07 -0.52
CA ARG A 194 -12.35 12.33 0.20
C ARG A 194 -10.89 12.49 0.65
N ILE A 195 -10.27 11.42 1.16
CA ILE A 195 -8.84 11.40 1.52
C ILE A 195 -8.00 11.84 0.32
N LEU A 196 -8.20 11.20 -0.83
CA LEU A 196 -7.44 11.50 -2.04
C LEU A 196 -7.68 12.91 -2.57
N SER A 197 -8.93 13.38 -2.55
CA SER A 197 -9.28 14.72 -3.05
C SER A 197 -8.73 15.86 -2.18
N GLN A 198 -8.40 15.59 -0.91
CA GLN A 198 -7.82 16.56 0.02
C GLN A 198 -6.29 16.38 0.22
N GLY A 199 -5.60 15.77 -0.76
CA GLY A 199 -4.15 15.63 -0.75
C GLY A 199 -3.61 14.55 0.19
N GLY A 200 -4.48 13.65 0.64
CA GLY A 200 -4.08 12.52 1.46
C GLY A 200 -3.46 11.36 0.67
N LEU A 201 -3.15 10.31 1.36
CA LEU A 201 -2.43 9.14 0.86
C LEU A 201 -3.14 7.84 1.24
N LEU A 202 -3.25 6.92 0.33
CA LEU A 202 -3.61 5.52 0.59
C LEU A 202 -2.41 4.63 0.31
N LEU A 203 -2.12 3.71 1.22
CA LEU A 203 -1.01 2.76 1.14
C LEU A 203 -1.52 1.32 1.24
N SER A 204 -0.87 0.40 0.56
CA SER A 204 -1.08 -1.05 0.71
C SER A 204 0.17 -1.84 0.34
N GLU A 205 0.41 -2.94 1.04
CA GLU A 205 1.38 -3.98 0.63
C GLU A 205 0.79 -4.95 -0.40
N TYR A 206 -0.53 -4.94 -0.60
CA TYR A 206 -1.23 -5.86 -1.49
C TYR A 206 -1.31 -5.29 -2.92
N PRO A 207 -1.08 -6.15 -3.94
CA PRO A 207 -1.27 -5.76 -5.33
C PRO A 207 -2.74 -5.44 -5.62
N PRO A 208 -3.04 -4.76 -6.74
CA PRO A 208 -4.41 -4.65 -7.22
C PRO A 208 -4.97 -6.03 -7.57
N ASP A 209 -6.26 -6.23 -7.30
CA ASP A 209 -7.02 -7.41 -7.72
C ASP A 209 -7.41 -7.30 -9.21
#